data_62a89e40f7adb66e9e4018b2e4f54e5b
#
_entry.id   62a89e40f7adb66e9e4018b2e4f54e5b
#
_cell.length_a   1.000
_cell.length_b   1.000
_cell.length_c   1.000
_cell.angle_alpha   90.00
_cell.angle_beta   90.00
_cell.angle_gamma   90.00
#
_symmetry.space_group_name_H-M   'P 1'
#
loop_
_entity.id
_entity.type
_entity.pdbx_description
1 polymer ?
#
loop_
_entity_poly.entity_id
_entity_poly.type
_entity_poly.pdbx_seq_one_letter_code
_entity_poly.pdbx_strand_id
1 'polypeptide(L)'
;MEREKLKSRLGFILLSAGCAIGIGNVWKFPYMAGQGGGGAFVLFYLLFLVILGLPIMSMEFAVGRASHKSPVRAYQALEKPGQKWHIHGYFTLIGCYLLMMFYTTVAGWMMHYFYMTAAGKLSGLTADEVASAFTEMLASPGIMAFWMVVVVVFGIFVCARGLQNGLERVTKVMMIALLVIMVILAVNSLFMPGAAEGLKFYLVPDFARMKEVGVVNTLVGAMNQAFFTLSLGVGAMAIFGSYIGKERALLGESVRVVVLDTFVAITAGLIIFPACFTYGVDQTSGPSLIFITLPNIFANMAMGRLWGSLFFLFMAFAALSTVLA
;
A
#
# COMPACT_ATOMS: atom_id res chain seq x y z
N MET A 1 -29.59 -10.46 12.86
CA MET A 1 -29.25 -10.34 11.42
C MET A 1 -28.00 -11.18 11.18
N GLU A 2 -28.08 -12.17 10.30
CA GLU A 2 -26.88 -12.86 9.83
C GLU A 2 -26.01 -11.86 9.08
N ARG A 3 -24.69 -11.89 9.34
CA ARG A 3 -23.75 -11.01 8.69
C ARG A 3 -23.57 -11.45 7.23
N GLU A 4 -23.56 -10.51 6.28
CA GLU A 4 -23.25 -10.80 4.88
C GLU A 4 -21.92 -11.56 4.79
N LYS A 5 -21.88 -12.62 3.98
CA LYS A 5 -20.67 -13.42 3.76
C LYS A 5 -20.08 -13.05 2.39
N LEU A 6 -18.77 -13.09 2.28
CA LEU A 6 -18.09 -12.92 0.99
C LEU A 6 -18.43 -14.09 0.06
N LYS A 7 -18.65 -13.79 -1.21
CA LYS A 7 -19.15 -14.76 -2.19
C LYS A 7 -18.10 -15.81 -2.57
N SER A 8 -16.81 -15.42 -2.57
CA SER A 8 -15.74 -16.30 -3.01
C SER A 8 -14.51 -16.20 -2.10
N ARG A 9 -13.71 -17.31 -2.06
CA ARG A 9 -12.42 -17.32 -1.37
C ARG A 9 -11.43 -16.33 -1.98
N LEU A 10 -11.40 -16.27 -3.31
CA LEU A 10 -10.57 -15.31 -4.02
C LEU A 10 -10.97 -13.86 -3.70
N GLY A 11 -12.27 -13.59 -3.60
CA GLY A 11 -12.79 -12.30 -3.15
C GLY A 11 -12.30 -11.92 -1.75
N PHE A 12 -12.32 -12.86 -0.81
CA PHE A 12 -11.79 -12.64 0.54
C PHE A 12 -10.28 -12.31 0.51
N ILE A 13 -9.47 -13.12 -0.21
CA ILE A 13 -8.02 -12.93 -0.29
C ILE A 13 -7.70 -11.57 -0.93
N LEU A 14 -8.31 -11.25 -2.06
CA LEU A 14 -8.06 -9.99 -2.77
C LEU A 14 -8.58 -8.77 -2.01
N LEU A 15 -9.67 -8.90 -1.26
CA LEU A 15 -10.20 -7.82 -0.44
C LEU A 15 -9.29 -7.57 0.78
N SER A 16 -8.92 -8.62 1.51
CA SER A 16 -8.02 -8.50 2.67
C SER A 16 -6.61 -8.06 2.26
N ALA A 17 -6.09 -8.61 1.15
CA ALA A 17 -4.83 -8.16 0.57
C ALA A 17 -4.92 -6.73 0.05
N GLY A 18 -6.05 -6.32 -0.56
CA GLY A 18 -6.28 -4.95 -1.02
C GLY A 18 -6.30 -3.93 0.11
N CYS A 19 -6.67 -4.33 1.32
CA CYS A 19 -6.51 -3.50 2.51
C CYS A 19 -5.04 -3.33 2.91
N ALA A 20 -4.27 -4.41 2.84
CA ALA A 20 -2.83 -4.39 3.14
C ALA A 20 -2.06 -3.68 2.02
N ILE A 21 -2.34 -4.05 0.75
CA ILE A 21 -1.68 -3.51 -0.43
C ILE A 21 -2.17 -2.09 -0.69
N GLY A 22 -1.35 -1.12 -0.34
CA GLY A 22 -1.66 0.29 -0.49
C GLY A 22 -0.43 1.13 -0.83
N ILE A 23 -0.53 2.41 -0.56
CA ILE A 23 0.59 3.37 -0.67
C ILE A 23 1.80 2.90 0.17
N GLY A 24 1.55 2.15 1.23
CA GLY A 24 2.58 1.55 2.09
C GLY A 24 3.55 0.64 1.36
N ASN A 25 3.05 -0.17 0.42
CA ASN A 25 3.86 -1.10 -0.37
C ASN A 25 4.54 -0.42 -1.54
N VAL A 26 3.83 0.48 -2.20
CA VAL A 26 4.28 1.02 -3.48
C VAL A 26 5.15 2.24 -3.33
N TRP A 27 4.98 2.99 -2.25
CA TRP A 27 5.74 4.21 -1.99
C TRP A 27 6.62 4.10 -0.73
N LYS A 28 5.98 3.86 0.43
CA LYS A 28 6.71 3.89 1.71
C LYS A 28 7.76 2.78 1.81
N PHE A 29 7.46 1.58 1.33
CA PHE A 29 8.39 0.47 1.40
C PHE A 29 9.67 0.71 0.57
N PRO A 30 9.62 1.07 -0.73
CA PRO A 30 10.84 1.40 -1.48
C PRO A 30 11.62 2.57 -0.87
N TYR A 31 10.93 3.61 -0.39
CA TYR A 31 11.56 4.73 0.31
C TYR A 31 12.30 4.27 1.57
N MET A 32 11.66 3.49 2.43
CA MET A 32 12.29 2.93 3.63
C MET A 32 13.44 1.97 3.31
N ALA A 33 13.33 1.19 2.24
CA ALA A 33 14.42 0.33 1.76
C ALA A 33 15.61 1.16 1.27
N GLY A 34 15.36 2.25 0.55
CA GLY A 34 16.40 3.21 0.15
C GLY A 34 17.13 3.79 1.34
N GLN A 35 16.39 4.32 2.31
CA GLN A 35 16.96 4.89 3.54
C GLN A 35 17.62 3.85 4.46
N GLY A 36 17.10 2.62 4.51
CA GLY A 36 17.58 1.55 5.38
C GLY A 36 18.78 0.75 4.85
N GLY A 37 19.40 1.19 3.74
CA GLY A 37 20.58 0.52 3.17
C GLY A 37 20.26 -0.60 2.17
N GLY A 38 19.07 -0.57 1.56
CA GLY A 38 18.70 -1.50 0.47
C GLY A 38 18.38 -2.91 0.94
N GLY A 39 19.07 -3.92 0.39
CA GLY A 39 18.77 -5.34 0.61
C GLY A 39 18.84 -5.79 2.07
N ALA A 40 19.66 -5.14 2.91
CA ALA A 40 19.69 -5.44 4.35
C ALA A 40 18.34 -5.08 5.02
N PHE A 41 17.76 -3.93 4.70
CA PHE A 41 16.43 -3.56 5.16
C PHE A 41 15.36 -4.57 4.68
N VAL A 42 15.40 -4.95 3.41
CA VAL A 42 14.46 -5.93 2.83
C VAL A 42 14.54 -7.26 3.56
N LEU A 43 15.74 -7.75 3.89
CA LEU A 43 15.94 -8.99 4.63
C LEU A 43 15.27 -8.93 6.01
N PHE A 44 15.50 -7.86 6.79
CA PHE A 44 14.90 -7.71 8.12
C PHE A 44 13.40 -7.47 8.04
N TYR A 45 12.91 -6.75 7.04
CA TYR A 45 11.48 -6.61 6.79
C TYR A 45 10.80 -7.98 6.58
N LEU A 46 11.35 -8.83 5.73
CA LEU A 46 10.83 -10.19 5.52
C LEU A 46 10.87 -11.04 6.80
N LEU A 47 11.94 -10.91 7.58
CA LEU A 47 12.05 -11.57 8.88
C LEU A 47 10.93 -11.13 9.84
N PHE A 48 10.70 -9.82 9.96
CA PHE A 48 9.64 -9.29 10.84
C PHE A 48 8.23 -9.60 10.32
N LEU A 49 8.01 -9.71 9.02
CA LEU A 49 6.74 -10.19 8.47
C LEU A 49 6.42 -11.61 8.96
N VAL A 50 7.43 -12.50 9.01
CA VAL A 50 7.23 -13.89 9.45
C VAL A 50 7.07 -13.96 10.97
N ILE A 51 7.96 -13.29 11.73
CA ILE A 51 8.02 -13.42 13.20
C ILE A 51 6.90 -12.64 13.90
N LEU A 52 6.53 -11.47 13.38
CA LEU A 52 5.55 -10.58 14.01
C LEU A 52 4.29 -10.44 13.15
N GLY A 53 4.43 -10.12 11.87
CA GLY A 53 3.31 -9.81 10.98
C GLY A 53 2.32 -10.96 10.87
N LEU A 54 2.79 -12.14 10.54
CA LEU A 54 1.96 -13.32 10.34
C LEU A 54 1.21 -13.78 11.62
N PRO A 55 1.87 -13.90 12.80
CA PRO A 55 1.17 -14.24 14.04
C PRO A 55 0.14 -13.20 14.43
N ILE A 56 0.48 -11.91 14.39
CA ILE A 56 -0.43 -10.83 14.80
C ILE A 56 -1.64 -10.75 13.86
N MET A 57 -1.45 -10.86 12.54
CA MET A 57 -2.56 -10.93 11.59
C MET A 57 -3.49 -12.11 11.89
N SER A 58 -2.92 -13.28 12.20
CA SER A 58 -3.71 -14.47 12.56
C SER A 58 -4.50 -14.26 13.85
N MET A 59 -3.94 -13.53 14.83
CA MET A 59 -4.65 -13.17 16.06
C MET A 59 -5.77 -12.17 15.80
N GLU A 60 -5.56 -11.15 14.98
CA GLU A 60 -6.63 -10.22 14.58
C GLU A 60 -7.76 -10.92 13.85
N PHE A 61 -7.44 -11.81 12.90
CA PHE A 61 -8.46 -12.66 12.26
C PHE A 61 -9.23 -13.53 13.27
N ALA A 62 -8.55 -14.06 14.29
CA ALA A 62 -9.17 -14.85 15.34
C ALA A 62 -10.18 -14.03 16.15
N VAL A 63 -9.82 -12.81 16.56
CA VAL A 63 -10.73 -11.88 17.27
C VAL A 63 -11.97 -11.57 16.42
N GLY A 64 -11.78 -11.27 15.15
CA GLY A 64 -12.88 -11.04 14.22
C GLY A 64 -13.80 -12.25 14.07
N ARG A 65 -13.22 -13.43 13.81
CA ARG A 65 -13.97 -14.68 13.62
C ARG A 65 -14.72 -15.13 14.88
N ALA A 66 -14.13 -14.93 16.06
CA ALA A 66 -14.77 -15.32 17.30
C ALA A 66 -15.97 -14.43 17.64
N SER A 67 -15.91 -13.15 17.30
CA SER A 67 -16.94 -12.18 17.66
C SER A 67 -18.01 -11.95 16.60
N HIS A 68 -17.66 -12.06 15.31
CA HIS A 68 -18.47 -11.61 14.17
C HIS A 68 -18.99 -10.16 14.30
N LYS A 69 -18.21 -9.28 14.95
CA LYS A 69 -18.58 -7.89 15.24
C LYS A 69 -17.49 -6.91 14.78
N SER A 70 -17.82 -5.61 14.77
CA SER A 70 -16.85 -4.53 14.57
C SER A 70 -15.82 -4.50 15.73
N PRO A 71 -14.62 -3.91 15.56
CA PRO A 71 -13.54 -4.03 16.54
C PRO A 71 -13.94 -3.71 17.98
N VAL A 72 -14.57 -2.55 18.25
CA VAL A 72 -15.00 -2.19 19.62
C VAL A 72 -15.94 -3.25 20.22
N ARG A 73 -16.98 -3.63 19.45
CA ARG A 73 -17.94 -4.62 19.89
C ARG A 73 -17.37 -6.03 19.93
N ALA A 74 -16.32 -6.32 19.17
CA ALA A 74 -15.59 -7.58 19.20
C ALA A 74 -14.92 -7.77 20.55
N TYR A 75 -14.15 -6.75 20.98
CA TYR A 75 -13.49 -6.81 22.28
C TYR A 75 -14.48 -6.83 23.43
N GLN A 76 -15.57 -6.03 23.39
CA GLN A 76 -16.65 -6.11 24.39
C GLN A 76 -17.29 -7.50 24.52
N ALA A 77 -17.40 -8.22 23.40
CA ALA A 77 -18.02 -9.56 23.42
C ALA A 77 -17.07 -10.66 23.90
N LEU A 78 -15.76 -10.46 23.79
CA LEU A 78 -14.73 -11.45 24.11
C LEU A 78 -14.05 -11.20 25.45
N GLU A 79 -14.12 -9.98 25.99
CA GLU A 79 -13.53 -9.66 27.29
C GLU A 79 -14.28 -10.33 28.45
N LYS A 80 -13.51 -10.72 29.48
CA LYS A 80 -14.09 -11.26 30.70
C LYS A 80 -14.57 -10.12 31.60
N PRO A 81 -15.51 -10.38 32.54
CA PRO A 81 -15.95 -9.40 33.54
C PRO A 81 -14.75 -8.75 34.25
N GLY A 82 -14.74 -7.42 34.29
CA GLY A 82 -13.65 -6.63 34.89
C GLY A 82 -12.48 -6.28 33.95
N GLN A 83 -12.41 -6.86 32.75
CA GLN A 83 -11.41 -6.46 31.72
C GLN A 83 -11.93 -5.25 30.94
N LYS A 84 -11.01 -4.51 30.32
CA LYS A 84 -11.32 -3.28 29.57
C LYS A 84 -10.71 -3.30 28.15
N TRP A 85 -10.69 -4.46 27.50
CA TRP A 85 -10.12 -4.62 26.16
C TRP A 85 -10.89 -3.83 25.09
N HIS A 86 -12.16 -3.50 25.32
CA HIS A 86 -12.93 -2.62 24.45
C HIS A 86 -12.27 -1.24 24.27
N ILE A 87 -11.46 -0.77 25.22
CA ILE A 87 -10.70 0.48 25.10
C ILE A 87 -9.73 0.39 23.92
N HIS A 88 -9.06 -0.76 23.72
CA HIS A 88 -8.23 -0.98 22.54
C HIS A 88 -9.04 -0.84 21.24
N GLY A 89 -10.29 -1.32 21.22
CA GLY A 89 -11.18 -1.13 20.07
C GLY A 89 -11.45 0.34 19.72
N TYR A 90 -11.54 1.23 20.72
CA TYR A 90 -11.64 2.67 20.46
C TYR A 90 -10.34 3.26 19.91
N PHE A 91 -9.18 2.82 20.40
CA PHE A 91 -7.89 3.24 19.82
C PHE A 91 -7.75 2.81 18.36
N THR A 92 -8.17 1.59 18.00
CA THR A 92 -8.16 1.14 16.60
C THR A 92 -9.07 2.02 15.72
N LEU A 93 -10.24 2.39 16.21
CA LEU A 93 -11.19 3.25 15.50
C LEU A 93 -10.61 4.66 15.28
N ILE A 94 -10.03 5.28 16.32
CA ILE A 94 -9.37 6.59 16.22
C ILE A 94 -8.22 6.52 15.22
N GLY A 95 -7.38 5.48 15.30
CA GLY A 95 -6.28 5.25 14.35
C GLY A 95 -6.76 5.14 12.91
N CYS A 96 -7.87 4.46 12.67
CA CYS A 96 -8.49 4.36 11.36
C CYS A 96 -8.96 5.73 10.84
N TYR A 97 -9.62 6.56 11.67
CA TYR A 97 -10.02 7.92 11.29
C TYR A 97 -8.82 8.81 10.96
N LEU A 98 -7.77 8.79 11.78
CA LEU A 98 -6.56 9.57 11.53
C LEU A 98 -5.85 9.11 10.23
N LEU A 99 -5.80 7.79 10.00
CA LEU A 99 -5.26 7.25 8.76
C LEU A 99 -6.07 7.74 7.55
N MET A 100 -7.40 7.69 7.60
CA MET A 100 -8.25 8.08 6.48
C MET A 100 -8.16 9.56 6.15
N MET A 101 -7.96 10.47 7.13
CA MET A 101 -7.74 11.90 6.88
C MET A 101 -6.53 12.14 5.97
N PHE A 102 -5.43 11.43 6.21
CA PHE A 102 -4.23 11.49 5.37
C PHE A 102 -4.41 10.72 4.06
N TYR A 103 -4.95 9.51 4.15
CA TYR A 103 -4.94 8.54 3.05
C TYR A 103 -5.82 8.97 1.88
N THR A 104 -7.00 9.54 2.15
CA THR A 104 -7.90 10.05 1.10
C THR A 104 -7.30 11.22 0.34
N THR A 105 -6.55 12.09 1.02
CA THR A 105 -5.83 13.20 0.40
C THR A 105 -4.75 12.69 -0.56
N VAL A 106 -3.91 11.76 -0.11
CA VAL A 106 -2.84 11.20 -0.94
C VAL A 106 -3.41 10.35 -2.09
N ALA A 107 -4.50 9.61 -1.87
CA ALA A 107 -5.22 8.94 -2.95
C ALA A 107 -5.71 9.93 -4.01
N GLY A 108 -6.18 11.10 -3.59
CA GLY A 108 -6.52 12.21 -4.48
C GLY A 108 -5.34 12.70 -5.32
N TRP A 109 -4.13 12.80 -4.74
CA TRP A 109 -2.92 13.15 -5.49
C TRP A 109 -2.58 12.11 -6.56
N MET A 110 -2.72 10.82 -6.27
CA MET A 110 -2.50 9.74 -7.26
C MET A 110 -3.48 9.86 -8.44
N MET A 111 -4.76 10.14 -8.16
CA MET A 111 -5.78 10.35 -9.19
C MET A 111 -5.49 11.60 -10.02
N HIS A 112 -5.05 12.69 -9.39
CA HIS A 112 -4.66 13.91 -10.08
C HIS A 112 -3.47 13.67 -11.02
N TYR A 113 -2.43 12.98 -10.54
CA TYR A 113 -1.26 12.67 -11.36
C TYR A 113 -1.56 11.67 -12.47
N PHE A 114 -2.45 10.72 -12.24
CA PHE A 114 -2.98 9.89 -13.33
C PHE A 114 -3.62 10.75 -14.41
N TYR A 115 -4.50 11.69 -14.03
CA TYR A 115 -5.12 12.62 -15.00
C TYR A 115 -4.08 13.49 -15.71
N MET A 116 -3.15 14.09 -15.01
CA MET A 116 -2.10 14.95 -15.58
C MET A 116 -1.26 14.19 -16.62
N THR A 117 -0.84 12.97 -16.28
CA THR A 117 -0.01 12.14 -17.16
C THR A 117 -0.82 11.61 -18.36
N ALA A 118 -2.02 11.10 -18.13
CA ALA A 118 -2.89 10.59 -19.19
C ALA A 118 -3.33 11.69 -20.17
N ALA A 119 -3.55 12.91 -19.69
CA ALA A 119 -3.84 14.07 -20.50
C ALA A 119 -2.61 14.64 -21.24
N GLY A 120 -1.39 14.12 -20.95
CA GLY A 120 -0.14 14.60 -21.55
C GLY A 120 0.35 15.93 -21.01
N LYS A 121 -0.17 16.41 -19.89
CA LYS A 121 0.19 17.71 -19.30
C LYS A 121 1.60 17.75 -18.69
N LEU A 122 2.21 16.59 -18.45
CA LEU A 122 3.57 16.46 -17.96
C LEU A 122 4.59 16.16 -19.07
N SER A 123 4.14 15.91 -20.31
CA SER A 123 5.02 15.53 -21.42
C SER A 123 5.88 16.70 -21.88
N GLY A 124 7.19 16.48 -21.95
CA GLY A 124 8.15 17.49 -22.44
C GLY A 124 8.47 18.61 -21.44
N LEU A 125 7.98 18.52 -20.21
CA LEU A 125 8.34 19.46 -19.16
C LEU A 125 9.80 19.25 -18.71
N THR A 126 10.45 20.34 -18.31
CA THR A 126 11.75 20.31 -17.64
C THR A 126 11.61 19.81 -16.19
N ALA A 127 12.72 19.43 -15.57
CA ALA A 127 12.71 18.96 -14.17
C ALA A 127 12.15 20.01 -13.20
N ASP A 128 12.46 21.29 -13.43
CA ASP A 128 11.96 22.40 -12.60
C ASP A 128 10.45 22.62 -12.78
N GLU A 129 9.94 22.50 -14.00
CA GLU A 129 8.49 22.59 -14.27
C GLU A 129 7.70 21.44 -13.66
N VAL A 130 8.25 20.22 -13.67
CA VAL A 130 7.64 19.05 -13.00
C VAL A 130 7.63 19.26 -11.48
N ALA A 131 8.72 19.78 -10.90
CA ALA A 131 8.79 20.11 -9.48
C ALA A 131 7.80 21.23 -9.11
N SER A 132 7.67 22.24 -9.96
CA SER A 132 6.72 23.34 -9.82
C SER A 132 5.28 22.83 -9.86
N ALA A 133 4.95 21.91 -10.76
CA ALA A 133 3.61 21.31 -10.84
C ALA A 133 3.18 20.61 -9.54
N PHE A 134 4.12 19.94 -8.85
CA PHE A 134 3.84 19.35 -7.54
C PHE A 134 3.62 20.42 -6.46
N THR A 135 4.49 21.44 -6.43
CA THR A 135 4.37 22.54 -5.46
C THR A 135 3.08 23.34 -5.66
N GLU A 136 2.69 23.61 -6.91
CA GLU A 136 1.46 24.29 -7.26
C GLU A 136 0.22 23.48 -6.85
N MET A 137 0.26 22.14 -7.05
CA MET A 137 -0.80 21.25 -6.56
C MET A 137 -0.96 21.37 -5.05
N LEU A 138 0.15 21.32 -4.30
CA LEU A 138 0.13 21.44 -2.84
C LEU A 138 -0.33 22.84 -2.37
N ALA A 139 -0.02 23.88 -3.13
CA ALA A 139 -0.45 25.25 -2.87
C ALA A 139 -1.92 25.52 -3.29
N SER A 140 -2.57 24.56 -3.97
CA SER A 140 -3.93 24.69 -4.50
C SER A 140 -4.95 23.88 -3.71
N PRO A 141 -5.51 24.38 -2.58
CA PRO A 141 -6.46 23.65 -1.74
C PRO A 141 -7.69 23.15 -2.51
N GLY A 142 -8.13 23.92 -3.53
CA GLY A 142 -9.27 23.56 -4.37
C GLY A 142 -9.03 22.32 -5.21
N ILE A 143 -7.85 22.17 -5.79
CA ILE A 143 -7.47 20.97 -6.57
C ILE A 143 -7.37 19.75 -5.65
N MET A 144 -6.70 19.91 -4.51
CA MET A 144 -6.55 18.83 -3.53
C MET A 144 -7.92 18.40 -2.98
N ALA A 145 -8.78 19.33 -2.60
CA ALA A 145 -10.12 19.05 -2.12
C ALA A 145 -10.99 18.37 -3.17
N PHE A 146 -10.93 18.81 -4.43
CA PHE A 146 -11.69 18.20 -5.53
C PHE A 146 -11.35 16.73 -5.68
N TRP A 147 -10.06 16.38 -5.81
CA TRP A 147 -9.66 14.99 -6.00
C TRP A 147 -9.89 14.14 -4.75
N MET A 148 -9.72 14.70 -3.55
CA MET A 148 -10.08 14.02 -2.31
C MET A 148 -11.58 13.70 -2.27
N VAL A 149 -12.45 14.65 -2.64
CA VAL A 149 -13.91 14.43 -2.72
C VAL A 149 -14.23 13.35 -3.75
N VAL A 150 -13.60 13.34 -4.90
CA VAL A 150 -13.77 12.28 -5.92
C VAL A 150 -13.47 10.91 -5.32
N VAL A 151 -12.37 10.76 -4.58
CA VAL A 151 -12.00 9.51 -3.91
C VAL A 151 -13.04 9.11 -2.86
N VAL A 152 -13.47 10.05 -2.02
CA VAL A 152 -14.45 9.78 -0.95
C VAL A 152 -15.80 9.41 -1.53
N VAL A 153 -16.29 10.15 -2.53
CA VAL A 153 -17.57 9.85 -3.21
C VAL A 153 -17.52 8.49 -3.88
N PHE A 154 -16.43 8.16 -4.55
CA PHE A 154 -16.23 6.82 -5.14
C PHE A 154 -16.27 5.74 -4.05
N GLY A 155 -15.57 5.93 -2.94
CA GLY A 155 -15.58 5.00 -1.81
C GLY A 155 -16.98 4.79 -1.23
N ILE A 156 -17.69 5.87 -0.94
CA ILE A 156 -19.07 5.81 -0.44
C ILE A 156 -19.99 5.10 -1.43
N PHE A 157 -19.89 5.41 -2.72
CA PHE A 157 -20.69 4.78 -3.76
C PHE A 157 -20.48 3.27 -3.85
N VAL A 158 -19.22 2.82 -3.76
CA VAL A 158 -18.87 1.38 -3.77
C VAL A 158 -19.40 0.70 -2.51
N CYS A 159 -19.19 1.29 -1.33
CA CYS A 159 -19.66 0.74 -0.06
C CYS A 159 -21.20 0.70 0.02
N ALA A 160 -21.89 1.70 -0.51
CA ALA A 160 -23.35 1.76 -0.55
C ALA A 160 -23.99 0.63 -1.40
N ARG A 161 -23.22 0.02 -2.31
CA ARG A 161 -23.67 -1.16 -3.09
C ARG A 161 -23.57 -2.49 -2.33
N GLY A 162 -23.12 -2.45 -1.08
CA GLY A 162 -22.98 -3.60 -0.20
C GLY A 162 -21.69 -4.40 -0.40
N LEU A 163 -21.53 -5.44 0.43
CA LEU A 163 -20.28 -6.20 0.51
C LEU A 163 -19.98 -6.96 -0.79
N GLN A 164 -20.96 -7.70 -1.33
CA GLN A 164 -20.72 -8.60 -2.45
C GLN A 164 -20.69 -7.89 -3.81
N ASN A 165 -21.66 -7.02 -4.08
CA ASN A 165 -21.83 -6.37 -5.38
C ASN A 165 -21.01 -5.06 -5.51
N GLY A 166 -20.71 -4.42 -4.39
CA GLY A 166 -19.86 -3.22 -4.32
C GLY A 166 -18.41 -3.59 -4.01
N LEU A 167 -18.13 -3.78 -2.73
CA LEU A 167 -16.78 -3.90 -2.20
C LEU A 167 -15.99 -5.07 -2.81
N GLU A 168 -16.51 -6.31 -2.72
CA GLU A 168 -15.81 -7.50 -3.23
C GLU A 168 -15.57 -7.42 -4.75
N ARG A 169 -16.61 -7.04 -5.51
CA ARG A 169 -16.51 -7.01 -6.98
C ARG A 169 -15.54 -5.93 -7.46
N VAL A 170 -15.64 -4.71 -6.93
CA VAL A 170 -14.79 -3.58 -7.35
C VAL A 170 -13.35 -3.83 -6.94
N THR A 171 -13.09 -4.18 -5.67
CA THR A 171 -11.73 -4.46 -5.20
C THR A 171 -11.09 -5.62 -5.96
N LYS A 172 -11.84 -6.68 -6.27
CA LYS A 172 -11.32 -7.80 -7.07
C LYS A 172 -10.84 -7.36 -8.45
N VAL A 173 -11.62 -6.54 -9.17
CA VAL A 173 -11.23 -6.04 -10.50
C VAL A 173 -10.00 -5.12 -10.39
N MET A 174 -10.02 -4.20 -9.42
CA MET A 174 -8.90 -3.26 -9.18
C MET A 174 -7.62 -4.00 -8.82
N MET A 175 -7.69 -5.00 -7.94
CA MET A 175 -6.52 -5.79 -7.53
C MET A 175 -5.93 -6.62 -8.66
N ILE A 176 -6.76 -7.24 -9.49
CA ILE A 176 -6.28 -7.98 -10.67
C ILE A 176 -5.60 -7.00 -11.65
N ALA A 177 -6.23 -5.88 -11.95
CA ALA A 177 -5.65 -4.85 -12.82
C ALA A 177 -4.33 -4.31 -12.26
N LEU A 178 -4.27 -4.02 -10.95
CA LEU A 178 -3.07 -3.59 -10.25
C LEU A 178 -1.93 -4.60 -10.43
N LEU A 179 -2.18 -5.89 -10.18
CA LEU A 179 -1.16 -6.93 -10.32
C LEU A 179 -0.65 -7.06 -11.76
N VAL A 180 -1.54 -6.98 -12.74
CA VAL A 180 -1.17 -7.03 -14.17
C VAL A 180 -0.31 -5.82 -14.56
N ILE A 181 -0.76 -4.61 -14.23
CA ILE A 181 -0.01 -3.37 -14.52
C ILE A 181 1.36 -3.40 -13.86
N MET A 182 1.42 -3.84 -12.60
CA MET A 182 2.67 -3.92 -11.84
C MET A 182 3.67 -4.87 -12.48
N VAL A 183 3.23 -6.06 -12.93
CA VAL A 183 4.11 -7.01 -13.63
C VAL A 183 4.62 -6.40 -14.94
N ILE A 184 3.76 -5.73 -15.71
CA ILE A 184 4.17 -5.05 -16.95
C ILE A 184 5.23 -3.98 -16.67
N LEU A 185 5.01 -3.14 -15.65
CA LEU A 185 5.97 -2.10 -15.25
C LEU A 185 7.30 -2.71 -14.75
N ALA A 186 7.25 -3.77 -13.94
CA ALA A 186 8.44 -4.45 -13.44
C ALA A 186 9.26 -5.04 -14.58
N VAL A 187 8.61 -5.74 -15.51
CA VAL A 187 9.28 -6.28 -16.70
C VAL A 187 9.95 -5.17 -17.51
N ASN A 188 9.24 -4.05 -17.76
CA ASN A 188 9.84 -2.91 -18.45
C ASN A 188 11.07 -2.35 -17.71
N SER A 189 11.00 -2.24 -16.38
CA SER A 189 12.11 -1.71 -15.56
C SER A 189 13.36 -2.60 -15.58
N LEU A 190 13.20 -3.92 -15.72
CA LEU A 190 14.33 -4.85 -15.80
C LEU A 190 15.17 -4.68 -17.08
N PHE A 191 14.64 -4.08 -18.13
CA PHE A 191 15.36 -3.77 -19.35
C PHE A 191 16.05 -2.40 -19.36
N MET A 192 15.95 -1.63 -18.27
CA MET A 192 16.60 -0.34 -18.14
C MET A 192 18.12 -0.49 -17.94
N PRO A 193 18.96 0.44 -18.42
CA PRO A 193 20.43 0.34 -18.31
C PRO A 193 20.94 0.20 -16.86
N GLY A 194 20.33 0.90 -15.90
CA GLY A 194 20.68 0.84 -14.47
C GLY A 194 20.05 -0.32 -13.70
N ALA A 195 19.36 -1.25 -14.37
CA ALA A 195 18.63 -2.31 -13.71
C ALA A 195 19.52 -3.21 -12.84
N ALA A 196 20.69 -3.61 -13.34
CA ALA A 196 21.59 -4.50 -12.61
C ALA A 196 22.06 -3.87 -11.29
N GLU A 197 22.44 -2.59 -11.30
CA GLU A 197 22.89 -1.85 -10.11
C GLU A 197 21.74 -1.62 -9.13
N GLY A 198 20.57 -1.21 -9.62
CA GLY A 198 19.37 -1.02 -8.82
C GLY A 198 18.90 -2.31 -8.14
N LEU A 199 18.92 -3.43 -8.85
CA LEU A 199 18.59 -4.76 -8.29
C LEU A 199 19.63 -5.22 -7.26
N LYS A 200 20.92 -5.00 -7.52
CA LYS A 200 22.00 -5.33 -6.58
C LYS A 200 21.81 -4.53 -5.28
N PHE A 201 21.57 -3.23 -5.37
CA PHE A 201 21.29 -2.38 -4.22
C PHE A 201 20.09 -2.89 -3.41
N TYR A 202 19.01 -3.22 -4.10
CA TYR A 202 17.71 -3.53 -3.48
C TYR A 202 17.62 -4.94 -2.91
N LEU A 203 18.21 -5.93 -3.58
CA LEU A 203 18.04 -7.35 -3.22
C LEU A 203 19.25 -7.97 -2.51
N VAL A 204 20.44 -7.42 -2.70
CA VAL A 204 21.65 -7.96 -2.06
C VAL A 204 21.88 -7.27 -0.72
N PRO A 205 21.83 -8.01 0.42
CA PRO A 205 22.08 -7.44 1.73
C PRO A 205 23.50 -6.86 1.85
N ASP A 206 23.59 -5.58 2.17
CA ASP A 206 24.84 -4.89 2.45
C ASP A 206 24.87 -4.41 3.92
N PHE A 207 25.52 -5.20 4.76
CA PHE A 207 25.61 -4.88 6.19
C PHE A 207 26.60 -3.75 6.51
N ALA A 208 27.54 -3.43 5.61
CA ALA A 208 28.40 -2.28 5.78
C ALA A 208 27.59 -0.99 5.64
N ARG A 209 26.80 -0.88 4.57
CA ARG A 209 25.88 0.23 4.36
C ARG A 209 24.82 0.34 5.49
N MET A 210 24.30 -0.78 5.98
CA MET A 210 23.40 -0.78 7.13
C MET A 210 24.03 -0.17 8.38
N LYS A 211 25.33 -0.41 8.62
CA LYS A 211 26.05 0.20 9.75
C LYS A 211 26.21 1.71 9.57
N GLU A 212 26.48 2.19 8.36
CA GLU A 212 26.61 3.62 8.04
C GLU A 212 25.28 4.37 8.26
N VAL A 213 24.16 3.78 7.84
CA VAL A 213 22.81 4.34 8.03
C VAL A 213 22.34 4.25 9.50
N GLY A 214 22.83 3.28 10.23
CA GLY A 214 22.47 2.99 11.63
C GLY A 214 21.63 1.71 11.76
N VAL A 215 22.23 0.71 12.38
CA VAL A 215 21.62 -0.63 12.57
C VAL A 215 20.25 -0.56 13.24
N VAL A 216 20.15 0.20 14.33
CA VAL A 216 18.89 0.34 15.09
C VAL A 216 17.81 0.98 14.24
N ASN A 217 18.14 2.04 13.50
CA ASN A 217 17.20 2.74 12.60
C ASN A 217 16.66 1.80 11.52
N THR A 218 17.54 1.01 10.90
CA THR A 218 17.15 0.02 9.88
C THR A 218 16.24 -1.07 10.46
N LEU A 219 16.58 -1.62 11.63
CA LEU A 219 15.78 -2.66 12.29
C LEU A 219 14.40 -2.14 12.71
N VAL A 220 14.36 -1.00 13.40
CA VAL A 220 13.08 -0.37 13.82
C VAL A 220 12.25 0.04 12.61
N GLY A 221 12.90 0.59 11.56
CA GLY A 221 12.23 0.93 10.31
C GLY A 221 11.62 -0.29 9.62
N ALA A 222 12.36 -1.39 9.52
CA ALA A 222 11.89 -2.65 8.93
C ALA A 222 10.74 -3.28 9.74
N MET A 223 10.82 -3.26 11.08
CA MET A 223 9.75 -3.72 11.95
C MET A 223 8.48 -2.87 11.77
N ASN A 224 8.61 -1.54 11.85
CA ASN A 224 7.50 -0.63 11.65
C ASN A 224 6.85 -0.79 10.27
N GLN A 225 7.67 -1.02 9.23
CA GLN A 225 7.16 -1.25 7.89
C GLN A 225 6.39 -2.58 7.80
N ALA A 226 6.82 -3.64 8.50
CA ALA A 226 6.11 -4.92 8.55
C ALA A 226 4.72 -4.79 9.20
N PHE A 227 4.58 -3.97 10.24
CA PHE A 227 3.27 -3.66 10.83
C PHE A 227 2.40 -2.80 9.91
N PHE A 228 3.00 -1.78 9.34
CA PHE A 228 2.29 -0.81 8.51
C PHE A 228 1.74 -1.44 7.23
N THR A 229 2.56 -2.24 6.54
CA THR A 229 2.18 -2.87 5.27
C THR A 229 0.97 -3.80 5.41
N LEU A 230 0.88 -4.53 6.51
CA LEU A 230 -0.20 -5.47 6.79
C LEU A 230 -1.43 -4.82 7.45
N SER A 231 -1.44 -3.49 7.62
CA SER A 231 -2.52 -2.74 8.29
C SER A 231 -2.87 -3.31 9.68
N LEU A 232 -1.85 -3.74 10.45
CA LEU A 232 -2.03 -4.30 11.79
C LEU A 232 -2.29 -3.19 12.81
N GLY A 233 -3.08 -3.50 13.83
CA GLY A 233 -3.39 -2.59 14.93
C GLY A 233 -4.54 -1.61 14.67
N VAL A 234 -4.99 -1.45 13.41
CA VAL A 234 -6.11 -0.55 13.05
C VAL A 234 -7.47 -1.28 13.00
N GLY A 235 -7.49 -2.56 13.32
CA GLY A 235 -8.71 -3.36 13.41
C GLY A 235 -9.28 -3.83 12.06
N ALA A 236 -8.65 -3.50 10.95
CA ALA A 236 -9.08 -3.90 9.61
C ALA A 236 -9.06 -5.44 9.46
N MET A 237 -7.97 -6.08 9.88
CA MET A 237 -7.86 -7.54 9.83
C MET A 237 -8.86 -8.24 10.75
N ALA A 238 -9.25 -7.65 11.87
CA ALA A 238 -10.34 -8.15 12.70
C ALA A 238 -11.70 -8.08 11.98
N ILE A 239 -11.96 -7.01 11.22
CA ILE A 239 -13.17 -6.90 10.39
C ILE A 239 -13.19 -8.03 9.34
N PHE A 240 -12.09 -8.23 8.58
CA PHE A 240 -12.01 -9.31 7.60
C PHE A 240 -12.10 -10.69 8.24
N GLY A 241 -11.47 -10.89 9.39
CA GLY A 241 -11.58 -12.10 10.20
C GLY A 241 -13.03 -12.49 10.50
N SER A 242 -13.90 -11.49 10.69
CA SER A 242 -15.33 -11.72 10.97
C SER A 242 -16.12 -12.29 9.79
N TYR A 243 -15.57 -12.29 8.58
CA TYR A 243 -16.14 -12.91 7.39
C TYR A 243 -15.56 -14.31 7.11
N ILE A 244 -14.56 -14.77 7.89
CA ILE A 244 -13.94 -16.09 7.73
C ILE A 244 -14.80 -17.15 8.43
N GLY A 245 -15.26 -18.13 7.69
CA GLY A 245 -15.97 -19.29 8.25
C GLY A 245 -15.04 -20.22 9.04
N LYS A 246 -15.67 -21.11 9.84
CA LYS A 246 -14.93 -22.06 10.70
C LYS A 246 -14.19 -23.13 9.90
N GLU A 247 -14.59 -23.38 8.66
CA GLU A 247 -14.00 -24.34 7.72
C GLU A 247 -12.59 -23.92 7.22
N ARG A 248 -12.17 -22.68 7.48
CA ARG A 248 -10.90 -22.15 6.99
C ARG A 248 -9.87 -22.02 8.12
N ALA A 249 -8.63 -22.41 7.82
CA ALA A 249 -7.50 -22.21 8.73
C ALA A 249 -7.04 -20.76 8.68
N LEU A 250 -7.09 -20.04 9.81
CA LEU A 250 -6.70 -18.61 9.88
C LEU A 250 -5.25 -18.39 9.44
N LEU A 251 -4.34 -19.22 9.92
CA LEU A 251 -2.93 -19.14 9.52
C LEU A 251 -2.76 -19.26 8.00
N GLY A 252 -3.49 -20.19 7.37
CA GLY A 252 -3.44 -20.36 5.92
C GLY A 252 -3.97 -19.15 5.14
N GLU A 253 -5.00 -18.47 5.65
CA GLU A 253 -5.49 -17.23 5.04
C GLU A 253 -4.51 -16.06 5.30
N SER A 254 -3.93 -15.97 6.51
CA SER A 254 -2.89 -14.97 6.83
C SER A 254 -1.68 -15.11 5.92
N VAL A 255 -1.17 -16.33 5.73
CA VAL A 255 -0.03 -16.59 4.82
C VAL A 255 -0.32 -16.10 3.40
N ARG A 256 -1.52 -16.35 2.87
CA ARG A 256 -1.86 -15.89 1.51
C ARG A 256 -1.90 -14.39 1.37
N VAL A 257 -2.47 -13.69 2.37
CA VAL A 257 -2.48 -12.23 2.39
C VAL A 257 -1.05 -11.68 2.48
N VAL A 258 -0.24 -12.21 3.41
CA VAL A 258 1.17 -11.78 3.57
C VAL A 258 1.98 -12.03 2.31
N VAL A 259 1.84 -13.21 1.67
CA VAL A 259 2.56 -13.51 0.42
C VAL A 259 2.17 -12.56 -0.70
N LEU A 260 0.88 -12.26 -0.86
CA LEU A 260 0.44 -11.33 -1.90
C LEU A 260 0.88 -9.89 -1.61
N ASP A 261 0.80 -9.45 -0.37
CA ASP A 261 1.29 -8.15 0.09
C ASP A 261 2.79 -7.99 -0.16
N THR A 262 3.57 -8.99 0.27
CA THR A 262 5.03 -9.02 0.07
C THR A 262 5.39 -9.04 -1.42
N PHE A 263 4.67 -9.80 -2.24
CA PHE A 263 4.87 -9.81 -3.68
C PHE A 263 4.72 -8.40 -4.27
N VAL A 264 3.70 -7.66 -3.87
CA VAL A 264 3.50 -6.28 -4.34
C VAL A 264 4.60 -5.35 -3.83
N ALA A 265 4.97 -5.42 -2.54
CA ALA A 265 6.03 -4.60 -1.98
C ALA A 265 7.37 -4.82 -2.68
N ILE A 266 7.77 -6.09 -2.86
CA ILE A 266 9.02 -6.43 -3.54
C ILE A 266 8.98 -6.00 -5.00
N THR A 267 7.88 -6.25 -5.71
CA THR A 267 7.77 -5.86 -7.12
C THR A 267 7.76 -4.35 -7.31
N ALA A 268 7.21 -3.58 -6.37
CA ALA A 268 7.29 -2.12 -6.40
C ALA A 268 8.75 -1.63 -6.35
N GLY A 269 9.59 -2.26 -5.53
CA GLY A 269 11.03 -2.00 -5.53
C GLY A 269 11.70 -2.37 -6.86
N LEU A 270 11.29 -3.49 -7.51
CA LEU A 270 11.79 -3.86 -8.84
C LEU A 270 11.41 -2.85 -9.93
N ILE A 271 10.37 -2.04 -9.73
CA ILE A 271 10.00 -0.95 -10.63
C ILE A 271 10.85 0.28 -10.34
N ILE A 272 10.98 0.65 -9.07
CA ILE A 272 11.51 1.96 -8.65
C ILE A 272 13.05 1.98 -8.67
N PHE A 273 13.73 0.98 -8.12
CA PHE A 273 15.19 1.02 -8.00
C PHE A 273 15.92 0.98 -9.36
N PRO A 274 15.54 0.14 -10.33
CA PRO A 274 16.11 0.21 -11.68
C PRO A 274 15.95 1.60 -12.32
N ALA A 275 14.79 2.23 -12.15
CA ALA A 275 14.53 3.56 -12.67
C ALA A 275 15.43 4.60 -11.98
N CYS A 276 15.54 4.58 -10.64
CA CYS A 276 16.42 5.50 -9.89
C CYS A 276 17.87 5.41 -10.35
N PHE A 277 18.41 4.18 -10.48
CA PHE A 277 19.81 3.98 -10.90
C PHE A 277 20.03 4.29 -12.39
N THR A 278 19.03 4.09 -13.24
CA THR A 278 19.12 4.47 -14.67
C THR A 278 19.22 5.97 -14.85
N TYR A 279 18.47 6.74 -14.06
CA TYR A 279 18.37 8.19 -14.22
C TYR A 279 19.15 8.99 -13.16
N GLY A 280 19.97 8.30 -12.33
CA GLY A 280 20.83 8.95 -11.33
C GLY A 280 20.06 9.66 -10.22
N VAL A 281 18.91 9.13 -9.82
CA VAL A 281 18.01 9.74 -8.86
C VAL A 281 18.21 9.17 -7.46
N ASP A 282 18.21 10.06 -6.46
CA ASP A 282 18.29 9.65 -5.06
C ASP A 282 17.00 8.93 -4.62
N GLN A 283 17.14 7.65 -4.29
CA GLN A 283 16.08 6.76 -3.82
C GLN A 283 15.57 7.12 -2.42
N THR A 284 16.20 8.05 -1.71
CA THR A 284 15.82 8.51 -0.37
C THR A 284 14.93 9.76 -0.39
N SER A 285 14.51 10.25 -1.56
CA SER A 285 13.81 11.52 -1.75
C SER A 285 12.35 11.54 -1.25
N GLY A 286 11.81 10.44 -0.69
CA GLY A 286 10.47 10.42 -0.10
C GLY A 286 9.34 10.68 -1.12
N PRO A 287 8.37 11.58 -0.78
CA PRO A 287 7.28 11.95 -1.69
C PRO A 287 7.75 12.49 -3.03
N SER A 288 8.87 13.21 -3.04
CA SER A 288 9.44 13.79 -4.25
C SER A 288 9.83 12.72 -5.27
N LEU A 289 10.21 11.52 -4.83
CA LEU A 289 10.49 10.39 -5.72
C LEU A 289 9.30 10.09 -6.65
N ILE A 290 8.09 10.05 -6.10
CA ILE A 290 6.88 9.65 -6.84
C ILE A 290 6.27 10.82 -7.61
N PHE A 291 6.27 12.03 -7.02
CA PHE A 291 5.54 13.17 -7.58
C PHE A 291 6.40 14.15 -8.36
N ILE A 292 7.73 14.07 -8.24
CA ILE A 292 8.67 14.91 -8.98
C ILE A 292 9.56 14.05 -9.87
N THR A 293 10.28 13.10 -9.27
CA THR A 293 11.32 12.37 -9.98
C THR A 293 10.78 11.41 -11.03
N LEU A 294 9.87 10.50 -10.65
CA LEU A 294 9.28 9.57 -11.61
C LEU A 294 8.47 10.29 -12.71
N PRO A 295 7.66 11.33 -12.43
CA PRO A 295 7.06 12.14 -13.49
C PRO A 295 8.06 12.79 -14.43
N ASN A 296 9.18 13.30 -13.92
CA ASN A 296 10.25 13.84 -14.77
C ASN A 296 10.87 12.78 -15.69
N ILE A 297 11.08 11.56 -15.17
CA ILE A 297 11.50 10.41 -15.97
C ILE A 297 10.48 10.13 -17.07
N PHE A 298 9.19 10.01 -16.72
CA PHE A 298 8.11 9.76 -17.67
C PHE A 298 7.94 10.91 -18.67
N ALA A 299 8.17 12.15 -18.29
CA ALA A 299 8.08 13.29 -19.18
C ALA A 299 9.09 13.21 -20.35
N ASN A 300 10.24 12.59 -20.13
CA ASN A 300 11.39 12.60 -21.02
C ASN A 300 11.75 11.23 -21.65
N MET A 301 11.03 10.15 -21.30
CA MET A 301 11.28 8.82 -21.86
C MET A 301 10.38 8.48 -23.04
N ALA A 302 10.83 7.55 -23.89
CA ALA A 302 10.02 7.02 -24.98
C ALA A 302 8.71 6.38 -24.45
N MET A 303 7.57 6.75 -25.03
CA MET A 303 6.24 6.32 -24.55
C MET A 303 5.96 6.67 -23.07
N GLY A 304 6.62 7.67 -22.52
CA GLY A 304 6.53 8.03 -21.11
C GLY A 304 5.11 8.39 -20.65
N ARG A 305 4.28 8.97 -21.54
CA ARG A 305 2.85 9.18 -21.29
C ARG A 305 2.12 7.87 -20.98
N LEU A 306 2.43 6.79 -21.70
CA LEU A 306 1.82 5.48 -21.47
C LEU A 306 2.31 4.88 -20.13
N TRP A 307 3.64 4.83 -19.97
CA TRP A 307 4.25 4.24 -18.77
C TRP A 307 3.88 5.00 -17.49
N GLY A 308 3.91 6.33 -17.54
CA GLY A 308 3.49 7.15 -16.41
C GLY A 308 2.01 7.02 -16.09
N SER A 309 1.15 6.95 -17.11
CA SER A 309 -0.29 6.71 -16.89
C SER A 309 -0.56 5.35 -16.24
N LEU A 310 0.12 4.29 -16.70
CA LEU A 310 0.01 2.96 -16.10
C LEU A 310 0.54 2.95 -14.66
N PHE A 311 1.64 3.65 -14.40
CA PHE A 311 2.21 3.76 -13.05
C PHE A 311 1.23 4.47 -12.09
N PHE A 312 0.73 5.64 -12.46
CA PHE A 312 -0.22 6.37 -11.60
C PHE A 312 -1.57 5.70 -11.49
N LEU A 313 -2.02 4.95 -12.50
CA LEU A 313 -3.22 4.11 -12.40
C LEU A 313 -3.01 2.96 -11.40
N PHE A 314 -1.84 2.32 -11.45
CA PHE A 314 -1.43 1.32 -10.47
C PHE A 314 -1.43 1.90 -9.05
N MET A 315 -0.81 3.08 -8.86
CA MET A 315 -0.78 3.78 -7.58
C MET A 315 -2.18 4.16 -7.08
N ALA A 316 -3.04 4.65 -7.98
CA ALA A 316 -4.42 4.99 -7.66
C ALA A 316 -5.23 3.76 -7.23
N PHE A 317 -5.06 2.62 -7.89
CA PHE A 317 -5.73 1.37 -7.49
C PHE A 317 -5.24 0.86 -6.13
N ALA A 318 -3.93 0.95 -5.86
CA ALA A 318 -3.37 0.61 -4.55
C ALA A 318 -3.94 1.51 -3.45
N ALA A 319 -4.04 2.82 -3.69
CA ALA A 319 -4.63 3.75 -2.75
C ALA A 319 -6.14 3.48 -2.53
N LEU A 320 -6.90 3.35 -3.62
CA LEU A 320 -8.34 3.14 -3.55
C LEU A 320 -8.73 1.80 -2.91
N SER A 321 -7.94 0.73 -3.11
CA SER A 321 -8.22 -0.58 -2.49
C SER A 321 -8.17 -0.49 -0.97
N THR A 322 -7.21 0.24 -0.42
CA THR A 322 -7.12 0.50 1.03
C THR A 322 -8.23 1.42 1.54
N VAL A 323 -8.61 2.46 0.76
CA VAL A 323 -9.73 3.34 1.13
C VAL A 323 -11.05 2.57 1.21
N LEU A 324 -11.25 1.57 0.35
CA LEU A 324 -12.47 0.76 0.29
C LEU A 324 -12.54 -0.30 1.39
N ALA A 325 -11.41 -0.76 1.89
CA ALA A 325 -11.29 -1.83 2.86
C ALA A 325 -11.45 -1.36 4.30
#